data_f7ffbdef6b8b37d27979b8646d92c67a
#
_entry.id   f7ffbdef6b8b37d27979b8646d92c67a
#
_cell.length_a   1.000
_cell.length_b   1.000
_cell.length_c   1.000
_cell.angle_alpha   90.00
_cell.angle_beta   90.00
_cell.angle_gamma   90.00
#
_symmetry.space_group_name_H-M   'P 1'
#
loop_
_entity.id
_entity.type
_entity.pdbx_description
1 polymer ?
#
loop_
_entity_poly.entity_id
_entity_poly.type
_entity_poly.pdbx_seq_one_letter_code
_entity_poly.pdbx_strand_id
1 'polypeptide(L)' 'MSLRKELAKEIQLLEGEMKELESKRMRSLSALMESLISKRDPEETEMQFFRQYTAEIEVKREKLIELTEKLKTLV' A
#
# COMPACT_ATOMS: atom_id res chain seq x y z
N MET A 1 24.39 7.84 -16.17
CA MET A 1 23.21 7.92 -15.32
C MET A 1 23.54 7.62 -13.87
N SER A 2 22.92 8.35 -12.96
CA SER A 2 23.21 8.20 -11.54
C SER A 2 22.34 7.13 -10.91
N LEU A 3 22.94 6.18 -10.22
CA LEU A 3 22.23 5.17 -9.44
C LEU A 3 21.32 5.83 -8.40
N ARG A 4 21.77 6.93 -7.84
CA ARG A 4 20.98 7.71 -6.88
C ARG A 4 19.67 8.21 -7.48
N LYS A 5 19.71 8.72 -8.72
CA LYS A 5 18.51 9.18 -9.40
C LYS A 5 17.55 8.04 -9.71
N GLU A 6 18.08 6.88 -10.08
CA GLU A 6 17.29 5.70 -10.35
C GLU A 6 16.57 5.21 -9.10
N LEU A 7 17.27 5.18 -7.97
CA LEU A 7 16.68 4.80 -6.69
C LEU A 7 15.61 5.78 -6.27
N ALA A 8 15.85 7.08 -6.45
CA ALA A 8 14.87 8.10 -6.11
C ALA A 8 13.59 7.95 -6.94
N LYS A 9 13.73 7.62 -8.23
CA LYS A 9 12.57 7.37 -9.09
C LYS A 9 11.78 6.15 -8.65
N GLU A 10 12.48 5.07 -8.31
CA GLU A 10 11.81 3.86 -7.82
C GLU A 10 11.05 4.13 -6.53
N ILE A 11 11.65 4.90 -5.63
CA ILE A 11 11.01 5.28 -4.38
C ILE A 11 9.73 6.07 -4.64
N GLN A 12 9.78 7.05 -5.54
CA GLN A 12 8.61 7.85 -5.89
C GLN A 12 7.49 7.01 -6.50
N LEU A 13 7.85 6.09 -7.39
CA LEU A 13 6.89 5.17 -8.00
C LEU A 13 6.21 4.32 -6.95
N LEU A 14 7.01 3.77 -6.05
CA LEU A 14 6.53 2.91 -4.98
C LEU A 14 5.61 3.66 -4.03
N GLU A 15 5.95 4.89 -3.68
CA GLU A 15 5.11 5.75 -2.84
C GLU A 15 3.76 6.01 -3.50
N GLY A 16 3.76 6.26 -4.82
CA GLY A 16 2.53 6.46 -5.57
C GLY A 16 1.64 5.21 -5.58
N GLU A 17 2.26 4.05 -5.78
CA GLU A 17 1.54 2.77 -5.76
C GLU A 17 0.96 2.49 -4.38
N MET A 18 1.71 2.80 -3.32
CA MET A 18 1.23 2.62 -1.95
C MET A 18 0.04 3.52 -1.64
N LYS A 19 0.08 4.77 -2.08
CA LYS A 19 -1.03 5.70 -1.89
C LYS A 19 -2.29 5.20 -2.57
N GLU A 20 -2.16 4.68 -3.78
CA GLU A 20 -3.29 4.12 -4.51
C GLU A 20 -3.88 2.91 -3.79
N LEU A 21 -3.02 2.02 -3.30
CA LEU A 21 -3.46 0.85 -2.53
C LEU A 21 -4.11 1.25 -1.22
N GLU A 22 -3.59 2.27 -0.55
CA GLU A 22 -4.19 2.79 0.69
C GLU A 22 -5.58 3.35 0.44
N SER A 23 -5.79 4.04 -0.68
CA SER A 23 -7.10 4.55 -1.08
C SER A 23 -8.08 3.40 -1.33
N LYS A 24 -7.64 2.37 -2.03
CA LYS A 24 -8.47 1.18 -2.29
C LYS A 24 -8.81 0.45 -0.99
N ARG A 25 -7.82 0.32 -0.10
CA ARG A 25 -8.05 -0.30 1.20
C ARG A 25 -9.05 0.47 2.02
N MET A 26 -8.96 1.80 1.99
CA MET A 26 -9.90 2.66 2.72
C MET A 26 -11.32 2.50 2.22
N ARG A 27 -11.52 2.37 0.91
CA ARG A 27 -12.84 2.11 0.34
C ARG A 27 -13.41 0.77 0.80
N SER A 28 -12.59 -0.27 0.81
CA SER A 28 -13.01 -1.57 1.32
C SER A 28 -13.35 -1.51 2.80
N LEU A 29 -12.55 -0.81 3.58
CA LEU A 29 -12.82 -0.62 5.00
C LEU A 29 -14.13 0.11 5.22
N SER A 30 -14.39 1.16 4.45
CA SER A 30 -15.66 1.92 4.54
C SER A 30 -16.85 1.04 4.23
N ALA A 31 -16.74 0.19 3.22
CA ALA A 31 -17.81 -0.75 2.88
C ALA A 31 -18.07 -1.75 4.01
N LEU A 32 -17.00 -2.25 4.63
CA LEU A 32 -17.13 -3.16 5.77
C LEU A 32 -17.79 -2.48 6.97
N MET A 33 -17.38 -1.25 7.27
CA MET A 33 -17.96 -0.46 8.35
C MET A 33 -19.43 -0.18 8.12
N GLU A 34 -19.79 0.16 6.89
CA GLU A 34 -21.17 0.41 6.53
C GLU A 34 -22.04 -0.83 6.71
N SER A 35 -21.52 -2.00 6.37
CA SER A 35 -22.22 -3.27 6.60
C SER A 35 -22.46 -3.48 8.09
N LEU A 36 -21.47 -3.20 8.93
CA LEU A 36 -21.60 -3.34 10.38
C LEU A 36 -22.64 -2.37 10.95
N ILE A 37 -22.61 -1.12 10.49
CA ILE A 37 -23.58 -0.10 10.93
C ILE A 37 -25.00 -0.51 10.56
N SER A 38 -25.17 -1.08 9.36
CA SER A 38 -26.47 -1.55 8.87
C SER A 38 -26.88 -2.89 9.44
N LYS A 39 -26.09 -3.48 10.32
CA LYS A 39 -26.31 -4.79 10.94
C LYS A 39 -26.44 -5.91 9.91
N ARG A 40 -25.65 -5.80 8.83
CA ARG A 40 -25.55 -6.83 7.81
C ARG A 40 -24.20 -7.52 7.96
N ASP A 41 -24.12 -8.77 7.50
CA ASP A 41 -22.84 -9.46 7.44
C ASP A 41 -21.99 -8.81 6.35
N PRO A 42 -20.72 -8.52 6.61
CA PRO A 42 -19.81 -8.01 5.58
C PRO A 42 -19.68 -9.02 4.44
N GLU A 43 -19.62 -8.52 3.22
CA GLU A 43 -19.38 -9.38 2.07
C GLU A 43 -17.98 -9.95 2.14
N GLU A 44 -17.87 -11.25 1.88
CA GLU A 44 -16.58 -11.92 1.92
C GLU A 44 -15.60 -11.35 0.90
N THR A 45 -16.11 -10.95 -0.26
CA THR A 45 -15.31 -10.34 -1.32
C THR A 45 -14.64 -9.06 -0.81
N GLU A 46 -15.38 -8.21 -0.09
CA GLU A 46 -14.82 -6.99 0.48
C GLU A 46 -13.78 -7.28 1.54
N MET A 47 -14.00 -8.29 2.35
CA MET A 47 -13.03 -8.73 3.35
C MET A 47 -11.74 -9.23 2.69
N GLN A 48 -11.87 -9.97 1.61
CA GLN A 48 -10.73 -10.46 0.83
C GLN A 48 -9.94 -9.30 0.21
N PHE A 49 -10.63 -8.33 -0.37
CA PHE A 49 -9.96 -7.15 -0.93
C PHE A 49 -9.21 -6.37 0.14
N PHE A 50 -9.82 -6.19 1.29
CA PHE A 50 -9.16 -5.49 2.39
C PHE A 50 -7.86 -6.20 2.80
N ARG A 51 -7.91 -7.51 2.95
CA ARG A 51 -6.75 -8.32 3.31
C ARG A 51 -5.67 -8.27 2.23
N GLN A 52 -6.09 -8.37 0.97
CA GLN A 52 -5.18 -8.33 -0.15
C GLN A 52 -4.45 -6.99 -0.25
N TYR A 53 -5.18 -5.89 -0.14
CA TYR A 53 -4.57 -4.56 -0.18
C TYR A 53 -3.63 -4.35 0.99
N THR A 54 -4.00 -4.83 2.17
CA THR A 54 -3.14 -4.74 3.36
C THR A 54 -1.82 -5.49 3.13
N ALA A 55 -1.90 -6.69 2.59
CA ALA A 55 -0.72 -7.51 2.29
C ALA A 55 0.17 -6.84 1.24
N GLU A 56 -0.43 -6.31 0.18
CA GLU A 56 0.33 -5.64 -0.88
C GLU A 56 1.03 -4.39 -0.36
N ILE A 57 0.36 -3.62 0.50
CA ILE A 57 0.94 -2.43 1.12
C ILE A 57 2.16 -2.83 1.96
N GLU A 58 2.05 -3.90 2.73
CA GLU A 58 3.16 -4.37 3.56
C GLU A 58 4.38 -4.76 2.73
N VAL A 59 4.17 -5.48 1.63
CA VAL A 59 5.26 -5.86 0.73
C VAL A 59 5.94 -4.62 0.15
N LYS A 60 5.16 -3.65 -0.29
CA LYS A 60 5.70 -2.42 -0.87
C LYS A 60 6.40 -1.55 0.18
N ARG A 61 5.89 -1.55 1.40
CA ARG A 61 6.52 -0.82 2.51
C ARG A 61 7.91 -1.37 2.80
N GLU A 62 8.04 -2.68 2.85
CA GLU A 62 9.33 -3.33 3.07
C GLU A 62 10.32 -2.97 1.96
N LYS A 63 9.84 -2.99 0.72
CA LYS A 63 10.66 -2.61 -0.42
C LYS A 63 11.08 -1.15 -0.34
N LEU A 64 10.18 -0.28 0.07
CA LEU A 64 10.46 1.15 0.23
C LEU A 64 11.54 1.38 1.27
N ILE A 65 11.45 0.68 2.39
CA ILE A 65 12.46 0.77 3.45
C ILE A 65 13.83 0.33 2.91
N GLU A 66 13.85 -0.78 2.20
CA GLU A 66 15.08 -1.31 1.59
C GLU A 66 15.72 -0.32 0.63
N LEU A 67 14.92 0.27 -0.26
CA LEU A 67 15.42 1.25 -1.22
C LEU A 67 15.89 2.53 -0.54
N THR A 68 15.18 2.96 0.48
CA THR A 68 15.54 4.14 1.25
C THR A 68 16.88 3.94 1.96
N GLU A 69 17.10 2.75 2.52
CA GLU A 69 18.37 2.40 3.16
C GLU A 69 19.51 2.42 2.14
N LYS A 70 19.28 1.88 0.95
CA LYS A 70 20.29 1.91 -0.11
C LYS A 70 20.63 3.34 -0.50
N LEU A 71 19.62 4.20 -0.63
CA LEU A 71 19.84 5.60 -0.98
C LEU A 71 20.67 6.32 0.07
N LYS A 72 20.44 6.03 1.35
CA LYS A 72 21.19 6.63 2.44
C LYS A 72 22.66 6.23 2.43
N THR A 73 22.96 5.03 1.96
CA THR A 73 24.33 4.53 1.92
C THR A 73 25.12 5.02 0.70
N LEU A 74 24.45 5.64 -0.27
CA LEU A 74 25.08 6.19 -1.48
C LEU A 74 25.48 7.64 -1.27
N VAL A 75 26.36 7.88 -0.35
CA VAL A 75 26.79 9.26 -0.07
C VAL A 75 28.14 9.54 -0.70
#